data_0be9ab972077200ff7bbb388283a97b8
#
_entry.id   0be9ab972077200ff7bbb388283a97b8
#
_cell.length_a   1.000
_cell.length_b   1.000
_cell.length_c   1.000
_cell.angle_alpha   90.00
_cell.angle_beta   90.00
_cell.angle_gamma   90.00
#
_symmetry.space_group_name_H-M   'P 1'
#
loop_
_entity.id
_entity.type
_entity.pdbx_description
1 polymer ?
#
loop_
_entity_poly.entity_id
_entity_poly.type
_entity_poly.pdbx_seq_one_letter_code
_entity_poly.pdbx_strand_id
1 'polypeptide(L)'
;MSAEVDDLGRTDDRLTFPDEVVAGKIIAVLPDVPAADLMAPVEAMIQEKVRVFALPVADAERRRAVLRIYRRRAVVGVHGVMTVEDVQGLVDDKVSFALPVAANREVLDALRQAGIPAAPDALTPNEVRAAWGAGADAVQVAPADMGSASYGDILTRLAPGAAVFPRG
;
A
#
# COMPACT_ATOMS: atom_id res chain seq x y z
N MET A 1 -14.64 -21.01 13.52
CA MET A 1 -14.75 -20.11 12.37
C MET A 1 -13.83 -20.72 11.32
N SER A 2 -14.41 -21.41 10.33
CA SER A 2 -13.61 -22.11 9.30
C SER A 2 -13.06 -21.08 8.34
N ALA A 3 -11.74 -21.10 8.13
CA ALA A 3 -11.11 -20.29 7.12
C ALA A 3 -11.65 -20.69 5.73
N GLU A 4 -12.08 -19.75 4.95
CA GLU A 4 -12.52 -19.95 3.58
C GLU A 4 -11.27 -20.29 2.75
N VAL A 5 -11.27 -21.47 2.15
CA VAL A 5 -10.16 -21.96 1.33
C VAL A 5 -10.49 -21.66 -0.11
N ASP A 6 -9.58 -20.99 -0.85
CA ASP A 6 -9.78 -20.69 -2.27
C ASP A 6 -9.77 -21.97 -3.14
N ASP A 7 -10.18 -21.87 -4.42
CA ASP A 7 -10.19 -22.96 -5.41
C ASP A 7 -8.81 -23.66 -5.60
N LEU A 8 -7.74 -23.11 -5.03
CA LEU A 8 -6.38 -23.63 -5.08
C LEU A 8 -5.92 -24.22 -3.73
N GLY A 9 -6.84 -24.35 -2.74
CA GLY A 9 -6.55 -24.94 -1.45
C GLY A 9 -5.76 -24.07 -0.49
N ARG A 10 -5.72 -22.73 -0.70
CA ARG A 10 -5.06 -21.78 0.17
C ARG A 10 -6.04 -21.18 1.17
N THR A 11 -5.65 -21.12 2.41
CA THR A 11 -6.28 -20.26 3.40
C THR A 11 -6.04 -18.80 3.03
N ASP A 12 -7.07 -17.96 3.07
CA ASP A 12 -6.92 -16.51 2.85
C ASP A 12 -6.30 -15.88 4.11
N ASP A 13 -4.96 -15.89 4.16
CA ASP A 13 -4.15 -15.27 5.23
C ASP A 13 -3.69 -13.86 4.85
N ARG A 14 -4.46 -13.16 4.02
CA ARG A 14 -4.18 -11.78 3.66
C ARG A 14 -4.30 -10.87 4.87
N LEU A 15 -3.35 -9.94 4.96
CA LEU A 15 -3.37 -8.92 5.98
C LEU A 15 -4.44 -7.87 5.63
N THR A 16 -5.05 -7.32 6.66
CA THR A 16 -6.05 -6.25 6.50
C THR A 16 -5.35 -4.88 6.54
N PHE A 17 -5.65 -4.03 5.58
CA PHE A 17 -5.25 -2.63 5.65
C PHE A 17 -5.92 -1.92 6.82
N PRO A 18 -5.29 -0.88 7.41
CA PRO A 18 -5.90 -0.10 8.47
C PRO A 18 -7.28 0.43 8.09
N ASP A 19 -8.20 0.47 9.05
CA ASP A 19 -9.59 0.91 8.83
C ASP A 19 -9.66 2.31 8.23
N GLU A 20 -8.74 3.20 8.58
CA GLU A 20 -8.65 4.55 8.03
C GLU A 20 -8.36 4.56 6.53
N VAL A 21 -7.60 3.58 6.01
CA VAL A 21 -7.34 3.41 4.58
C VAL A 21 -8.63 3.02 3.87
N VAL A 22 -9.34 2.05 4.43
CA VAL A 22 -10.59 1.51 3.84
C VAL A 22 -11.71 2.55 3.91
N ALA A 23 -11.89 3.20 5.04
CA ALA A 23 -12.94 4.19 5.26
C ALA A 23 -12.68 5.52 4.54
N GLY A 24 -11.41 5.99 4.56
CA GLY A 24 -11.01 7.27 3.97
C GLY A 24 -10.91 7.24 2.45
N LYS A 25 -10.66 6.05 1.87
CA LYS A 25 -10.51 5.82 0.41
C LYS A 25 -9.46 6.72 -0.28
N ILE A 26 -8.59 7.35 0.49
CA ILE A 26 -7.54 8.25 -0.01
C ILE A 26 -6.24 7.92 0.71
N ILE A 27 -5.19 7.67 -0.05
CA ILE A 27 -3.80 7.63 0.41
C ILE A 27 -3.07 8.78 -0.28
N ALA A 28 -2.58 9.75 0.48
CA ALA A 28 -1.74 10.80 -0.08
C ALA A 28 -0.30 10.29 -0.21
N VAL A 29 0.15 10.11 -1.44
CA VAL A 29 1.53 9.71 -1.75
C VAL A 29 2.42 10.94 -1.68
N LEU A 30 3.34 10.96 -0.73
CA LEU A 30 4.19 12.11 -0.48
C LEU A 30 5.46 12.06 -1.34
N PRO A 31 5.92 13.23 -1.84
CA PRO A 31 7.10 13.28 -2.69
C PRO A 31 8.40 13.03 -1.90
N ASP A 32 9.46 12.74 -2.64
CA ASP A 32 10.82 12.61 -2.11
C ASP A 32 11.47 13.99 -1.91
N VAL A 33 11.09 14.66 -0.80
CA VAL A 33 11.63 15.97 -0.39
C VAL A 33 12.05 15.93 1.09
N PRO A 34 12.84 16.90 1.57
CA PRO A 34 13.22 16.96 2.99
C PRO A 34 12.02 16.94 3.94
N ALA A 35 12.18 16.32 5.12
CA ALA A 35 11.10 16.22 6.10
C ALA A 35 10.51 17.59 6.48
N ALA A 36 11.33 18.63 6.55
CA ALA A 36 10.88 19.99 6.88
C ALA A 36 9.84 20.52 5.87
N ASP A 37 10.00 20.18 4.58
CA ASP A 37 9.10 20.64 3.51
C ASP A 37 7.77 19.86 3.51
N LEU A 38 7.72 18.69 4.15
CA LEU A 38 6.50 17.88 4.30
C LEU A 38 5.62 18.36 5.45
N MET A 39 6.17 19.04 6.45
CA MET A 39 5.44 19.35 7.69
C MET A 39 4.18 20.18 7.45
N ALA A 40 4.29 21.30 6.75
CA ALA A 40 3.15 22.18 6.49
C ALA A 40 2.08 21.55 5.58
N PRO A 41 2.43 20.92 4.45
CA PRO A 41 1.46 20.20 3.62
C PRO A 41 0.75 19.06 4.37
N VAL A 42 1.46 18.25 5.13
CA VAL A 42 0.86 17.15 5.91
C VAL A 42 -0.08 17.69 6.98
N GLU A 43 0.30 18.76 7.69
CA GLU A 43 -0.57 19.39 8.68
C GLU A 43 -1.86 19.93 8.04
N ALA A 44 -1.76 20.61 6.88
CA ALA A 44 -2.91 21.09 6.15
C ALA A 44 -3.85 19.95 5.72
N MET A 45 -3.28 18.85 5.19
CA MET A 45 -4.08 17.68 4.83
C MET A 45 -4.78 17.04 6.04
N ILE A 46 -4.12 16.96 7.19
CA ILE A 46 -4.75 16.45 8.43
C ILE A 46 -5.93 17.34 8.87
N GLN A 47 -5.80 18.66 8.74
CA GLN A 47 -6.89 19.60 9.02
C GLN A 47 -8.09 19.36 8.11
N GLU A 48 -7.85 19.04 6.83
CA GLU A 48 -8.86 18.66 5.85
C GLU A 48 -9.30 17.19 5.96
N LYS A 49 -8.94 16.49 7.05
CA LYS A 49 -9.30 15.10 7.36
C LYS A 49 -8.65 14.04 6.47
N VAL A 50 -7.68 14.39 5.64
CA VAL A 50 -6.83 13.40 4.96
C VAL A 50 -5.76 12.94 5.97
N ARG A 51 -5.83 11.68 6.39
CA ARG A 51 -5.01 11.15 7.48
C ARG A 51 -4.24 9.89 7.11
N VAL A 52 -4.19 9.54 5.86
CA VAL A 52 -3.44 8.38 5.38
C VAL A 52 -2.38 8.85 4.38
N PHE A 53 -1.13 8.57 4.69
CA PHE A 53 0.02 9.02 3.91
C PHE A 53 0.95 7.86 3.57
N ALA A 54 1.56 7.89 2.40
CA ALA A 54 2.63 6.99 2.01
C ALA A 54 3.92 7.79 1.74
N LEU A 55 4.98 7.49 2.49
CA LEU A 55 6.30 8.11 2.36
C LEU A 55 7.19 7.31 1.41
N PRO A 56 8.15 7.93 0.72
CA PRO A 56 9.19 7.19 0.02
C PRO A 56 9.94 6.24 0.96
N VAL A 57 10.20 5.00 0.52
CA VAL A 57 10.93 4.00 1.32
C VAL A 57 12.40 4.36 1.52
N ALA A 58 13.01 5.08 0.58
CA ALA A 58 14.46 5.24 0.46
C ALA A 58 15.14 5.97 1.64
N ASP A 59 14.43 6.87 2.35
CA ASP A 59 15.03 7.68 3.44
C ASP A 59 14.45 7.31 4.80
N ALA A 60 15.16 6.47 5.52
CA ALA A 60 14.77 6.01 6.85
C ALA A 60 14.78 7.14 7.90
N GLU A 61 15.69 8.11 7.81
CA GLU A 61 15.74 9.23 8.76
C GLU A 61 14.53 10.13 8.61
N ARG A 62 14.19 10.51 7.38
CA ARG A 62 12.99 11.29 7.07
C ARG A 62 11.73 10.53 7.50
N ARG A 63 11.62 9.25 7.16
CA ARG A 63 10.48 8.41 7.55
C ARG A 63 10.29 8.40 9.06
N ARG A 64 11.35 8.20 9.83
CA ARG A 64 11.32 8.23 11.30
C ARG A 64 10.96 9.60 11.84
N ALA A 65 11.44 10.69 11.22
CA ALA A 65 11.09 12.05 11.61
C ALA A 65 9.60 12.32 11.46
N VAL A 66 9.00 11.95 10.32
CA VAL A 66 7.56 12.09 10.06
C VAL A 66 6.74 11.20 10.99
N LEU A 67 7.10 9.92 11.14
CA LEU A 67 6.41 8.99 12.03
C LEU A 67 6.40 9.48 13.48
N ARG A 68 7.50 10.03 13.98
CA ARG A 68 7.59 10.57 15.35
C ARG A 68 6.56 11.66 15.62
N ILE A 69 6.26 12.49 14.61
CA ILE A 69 5.33 13.62 14.74
C ILE A 69 3.89 13.17 14.52
N TYR A 70 3.64 12.36 13.49
CA TYR A 70 2.28 12.15 12.98
C TYR A 70 1.63 10.81 13.31
N ARG A 71 2.36 9.76 13.73
CA ARG A 71 1.83 8.41 13.94
C ARG A 71 0.63 8.29 14.90
N ARG A 72 0.39 9.32 15.73
CA ARG A 72 -0.77 9.37 16.64
C ARG A 72 -1.99 10.05 16.02
N ARG A 73 -1.82 10.70 14.88
CA ARG A 73 -2.83 11.55 14.23
C ARG A 73 -3.11 11.10 12.80
N ALA A 74 -2.26 10.25 12.25
CA ALA A 74 -2.33 9.78 10.89
C ALA A 74 -1.80 8.34 10.78
N VAL A 75 -2.31 7.61 9.80
CA VAL A 75 -1.81 6.32 9.36
C VAL A 75 -0.71 6.56 8.33
N VAL A 76 0.48 6.03 8.59
CA VAL A 76 1.65 6.27 7.75
C VAL A 76 2.17 4.94 7.22
N GLY A 77 2.13 4.80 5.91
CA GLY A 77 2.76 3.73 5.15
C GLY A 77 3.94 4.22 4.34
N VAL A 78 4.41 3.36 3.46
CA VAL A 78 5.52 3.65 2.54
C VAL A 78 5.16 3.27 1.10
N HIS A 79 5.80 3.93 0.15
CA HIS A 79 5.74 3.57 -1.28
C HIS A 79 7.15 3.38 -1.86
N GLY A 80 7.21 2.75 -3.02
CA GLY A 80 8.47 2.54 -3.73
C GLY A 80 9.29 1.36 -3.21
N VAL A 81 8.69 0.44 -2.45
CA VAL A 81 9.35 -0.79 -1.97
C VAL A 81 9.66 -1.69 -3.16
N MET A 82 10.92 -2.10 -3.32
CA MET A 82 11.39 -2.90 -4.44
C MET A 82 12.12 -4.17 -4.01
N THR A 83 12.77 -4.16 -2.84
CA THR A 83 13.65 -5.22 -2.38
C THR A 83 13.28 -5.72 -0.98
N VAL A 84 13.79 -6.88 -0.60
CA VAL A 84 13.65 -7.42 0.77
C VAL A 84 14.41 -6.55 1.77
N GLU A 85 15.51 -5.94 1.36
CA GLU A 85 16.30 -5.01 2.20
C GLU A 85 15.49 -3.78 2.57
N ASP A 86 14.66 -3.26 1.63
CA ASP A 86 13.73 -2.18 1.94
C ASP A 86 12.80 -2.57 3.09
N VAL A 87 12.27 -3.81 3.05
CA VAL A 87 11.34 -4.32 4.07
C VAL A 87 12.01 -4.43 5.44
N GLN A 88 13.26 -4.88 5.50
CA GLN A 88 14.01 -4.99 6.76
C GLN A 88 14.08 -3.65 7.50
N GLY A 89 14.27 -2.55 6.76
CA GLY A 89 14.27 -1.19 7.32
C GLY A 89 12.90 -0.72 7.85
N LEU A 90 11.80 -1.37 7.47
CA LEU A 90 10.45 -0.97 7.86
C LEU A 90 9.96 -1.59 9.17
N VAL A 91 10.49 -2.75 9.54
CA VAL A 91 10.05 -3.50 10.73
C VAL A 91 10.17 -2.67 12.01
N ASP A 92 11.30 -2.03 12.20
CA ASP A 92 11.56 -1.19 13.40
C ASP A 92 10.75 0.10 13.38
N ASP A 93 10.45 0.63 12.21
CA ASP A 93 9.74 1.90 12.04
C ASP A 93 8.23 1.77 12.30
N LYS A 94 7.69 0.55 12.31
CA LYS A 94 6.27 0.24 12.54
C LYS A 94 5.36 1.00 11.58
N VAL A 95 5.67 0.93 10.29
CA VAL A 95 4.80 1.47 9.24
C VAL A 95 3.50 0.66 9.16
N SER A 96 2.42 1.31 8.76
CA SER A 96 1.09 0.71 8.79
C SER A 96 0.73 -0.08 7.53
N PHE A 97 1.39 0.19 6.41
CA PHE A 97 1.21 -0.50 5.13
C PHE A 97 2.36 -0.20 4.16
N ALA A 98 2.45 -0.95 3.09
CA ALA A 98 3.43 -0.75 2.02
C ALA A 98 2.79 -0.77 0.63
N LEU A 99 3.34 0.04 -0.28
CA LEU A 99 2.97 0.13 -1.67
C LEU A 99 4.20 -0.23 -2.54
N PRO A 100 4.42 -1.54 -2.81
CA PRO A 100 5.51 -2.00 -3.67
C PRO A 100 5.33 -1.55 -5.12
N VAL A 101 6.44 -1.33 -5.84
CA VAL A 101 6.43 -0.92 -7.26
C VAL A 101 5.90 -2.06 -8.16
N ALA A 102 6.07 -3.32 -7.74
CA ALA A 102 5.61 -4.49 -8.49
C ALA A 102 5.34 -5.66 -7.55
N ALA A 103 4.60 -6.65 -8.05
CA ALA A 103 4.28 -7.88 -7.34
C ALA A 103 5.47 -8.86 -7.32
N ASN A 104 6.52 -8.52 -6.60
CA ASN A 104 7.62 -9.43 -6.32
C ASN A 104 7.24 -10.33 -5.13
N ARG A 105 7.21 -11.66 -5.35
CA ARG A 105 6.81 -12.63 -4.33
C ARG A 105 7.69 -12.56 -3.08
N GLU A 106 9.00 -12.43 -3.23
CA GLU A 106 9.92 -12.39 -2.08
C GLU A 106 9.67 -11.15 -1.22
N VAL A 107 9.40 -10.01 -1.85
CA VAL A 107 9.05 -8.77 -1.16
C VAL A 107 7.69 -8.89 -0.46
N LEU A 108 6.69 -9.46 -1.12
CA LEU A 108 5.36 -9.67 -0.55
C LEU A 108 5.40 -10.64 0.64
N ASP A 109 6.16 -11.73 0.53
CA ASP A 109 6.35 -12.69 1.62
C ASP A 109 7.08 -12.05 2.81
N ALA A 110 8.09 -11.21 2.56
CA ALA A 110 8.80 -10.48 3.62
C ALA A 110 7.89 -9.45 4.33
N LEU A 111 7.07 -8.70 3.58
CA LEU A 111 6.09 -7.76 4.13
C LEU A 111 5.05 -8.49 4.97
N ARG A 112 4.53 -9.63 4.49
CA ARG A 112 3.61 -10.47 5.24
C ARG A 112 4.21 -10.98 6.55
N GLN A 113 5.45 -11.49 6.53
CA GLN A 113 6.16 -11.93 7.73
C GLN A 113 6.37 -10.79 8.73
N ALA A 114 6.54 -9.56 8.23
CA ALA A 114 6.63 -8.35 9.03
C ALA A 114 5.27 -7.85 9.56
N GLY A 115 4.15 -8.46 9.12
CA GLY A 115 2.80 -8.00 9.47
C GLY A 115 2.40 -6.68 8.81
N ILE A 116 3.01 -6.34 7.66
CA ILE A 116 2.78 -5.09 6.92
C ILE A 116 1.94 -5.39 5.68
N PRO A 117 0.66 -4.99 5.63
CA PRO A 117 -0.19 -5.21 4.47
C PRO A 117 0.36 -4.49 3.23
N ALA A 118 0.27 -5.15 2.08
CA ALA A 118 0.91 -4.72 0.85
C ALA A 118 -0.06 -4.62 -0.33
N ALA A 119 0.06 -3.50 -1.09
CA ALA A 119 -0.65 -3.32 -2.35
C ALA A 119 0.34 -2.90 -3.45
N PRO A 120 0.87 -3.86 -4.23
CA PRO A 120 1.77 -3.56 -5.34
C PRO A 120 1.06 -2.88 -6.51
N ASP A 121 1.85 -2.15 -7.32
CA ASP A 121 1.39 -1.55 -8.57
C ASP A 121 1.07 -2.63 -9.62
N ALA A 122 -0.01 -2.42 -10.36
CA ALA A 122 -0.38 -3.18 -11.54
C ALA A 122 -1.16 -2.29 -12.50
N LEU A 123 -1.06 -2.52 -13.81
CA LEU A 123 -1.79 -1.75 -14.80
C LEU A 123 -2.76 -2.64 -15.60
N THR A 124 -2.43 -3.88 -15.84
CA THR A 124 -3.21 -4.79 -16.67
C THR A 124 -3.94 -5.86 -15.85
N PRO A 125 -5.02 -6.48 -16.39
CA PRO A 125 -5.70 -7.59 -15.72
C PRO A 125 -4.78 -8.77 -15.37
N ASN A 126 -3.77 -9.03 -16.20
CA ASN A 126 -2.81 -10.10 -15.93
C ASN A 126 -1.90 -9.77 -14.75
N GLU A 127 -1.43 -8.52 -14.65
CA GLU A 127 -0.64 -8.06 -13.51
C GLU A 127 -1.45 -8.07 -12.22
N VAL A 128 -2.73 -7.63 -12.26
CA VAL A 128 -3.62 -7.70 -11.10
C VAL A 128 -3.79 -9.14 -10.62
N ARG A 129 -4.04 -10.09 -11.55
CA ARG A 129 -4.14 -11.52 -11.20
C ARG A 129 -2.83 -12.08 -10.68
N ALA A 130 -1.71 -11.70 -11.29
CA ALA A 130 -0.38 -12.13 -10.84
C ALA A 130 -0.07 -11.61 -9.42
N ALA A 131 -0.34 -10.32 -9.15
CA ALA A 131 -0.17 -9.73 -7.83
C ALA A 131 -1.05 -10.42 -6.78
N TRP A 132 -2.31 -10.63 -7.09
CA TRP A 132 -3.26 -11.33 -6.22
C TRP A 132 -2.82 -12.78 -5.95
N GLY A 133 -2.41 -13.50 -7.00
CA GLY A 133 -1.89 -14.87 -6.89
C GLY A 133 -0.53 -14.97 -6.20
N ALA A 134 0.27 -13.89 -6.19
CA ALA A 134 1.51 -13.81 -5.41
C ALA A 134 1.26 -13.54 -3.92
N GLY A 135 0.00 -13.23 -3.54
CA GLY A 135 -0.38 -13.03 -2.14
C GLY A 135 -0.42 -11.56 -1.71
N ALA A 136 -0.58 -10.63 -2.65
CA ALA A 136 -0.83 -9.24 -2.30
C ALA A 136 -2.15 -9.10 -1.51
N ASP A 137 -2.20 -8.20 -0.53
CA ASP A 137 -3.38 -7.97 0.30
C ASP A 137 -4.40 -7.06 -0.39
N ALA A 138 -3.93 -6.21 -1.31
CA ALA A 138 -4.69 -5.45 -2.29
C ALA A 138 -3.81 -5.18 -3.51
N VAL A 139 -4.33 -4.56 -4.55
CA VAL A 139 -3.56 -4.18 -5.74
C VAL A 139 -3.89 -2.73 -6.10
N GLN A 140 -2.88 -1.91 -6.34
CA GLN A 140 -3.12 -0.56 -6.84
C GLN A 140 -2.91 -0.48 -8.35
N VAL A 141 -3.85 0.16 -9.03
CA VAL A 141 -3.76 0.42 -10.47
C VAL A 141 -2.99 1.71 -10.67
N ALA A 142 -1.78 1.61 -11.22
CA ALA A 142 -0.88 2.75 -11.39
C ALA A 142 -0.18 2.70 -12.75
N PRO A 143 -0.18 3.81 -13.50
CA PRO A 143 -0.98 5.02 -13.27
C PRO A 143 -2.45 4.84 -13.69
N ALA A 144 -3.39 5.28 -12.88
CA ALA A 144 -4.82 5.07 -13.13
C ALA A 144 -5.40 5.99 -14.21
N ASP A 145 -4.75 7.11 -14.48
CA ASP A 145 -5.14 8.10 -15.51
C ASP A 145 -4.87 7.64 -16.95
N MET A 146 -4.12 6.54 -17.13
CA MET A 146 -3.96 5.92 -18.46
C MET A 146 -5.21 5.16 -18.95
N GLY A 147 -6.15 4.87 -18.06
CA GLY A 147 -7.41 4.20 -18.37
C GLY A 147 -8.61 5.14 -18.39
N SER A 148 -9.74 4.67 -18.90
CA SER A 148 -11.02 5.36 -18.73
C SER A 148 -11.51 5.25 -17.28
N ALA A 149 -12.47 6.09 -16.88
CA ALA A 149 -13.10 6.02 -15.56
C ALA A 149 -13.67 4.61 -15.21
N SER A 150 -14.03 3.83 -16.22
CA SER A 150 -14.53 2.45 -16.05
C SER A 150 -13.43 1.39 -16.02
N TYR A 151 -12.16 1.76 -16.16
CA TYR A 151 -11.07 0.78 -16.25
C TYR A 151 -10.92 -0.02 -14.95
N GLY A 152 -11.06 0.63 -13.80
CA GLY A 152 -11.07 -0.04 -12.50
C GLY A 152 -12.15 -1.11 -12.37
N ASP A 153 -13.36 -0.82 -12.86
CA ASP A 153 -14.47 -1.77 -12.86
C ASP A 153 -14.20 -2.99 -13.78
N ILE A 154 -13.51 -2.73 -14.90
CA ILE A 154 -13.09 -3.80 -15.83
C ILE A 154 -12.07 -4.70 -15.13
N LEU A 155 -11.07 -4.13 -14.47
CA LEU A 155 -10.05 -4.89 -13.74
C LEU A 155 -10.66 -5.75 -12.63
N THR A 156 -11.57 -5.20 -11.85
CA THR A 156 -12.27 -5.94 -10.78
C THR A 156 -13.06 -7.13 -11.34
N ARG A 157 -13.71 -6.97 -12.50
CA ARG A 157 -14.43 -8.09 -13.15
C ARG A 157 -13.51 -9.16 -13.72
N LEU A 158 -12.34 -8.77 -14.20
CA LEU A 158 -11.37 -9.70 -14.82
C LEU A 158 -10.45 -10.37 -13.78
N ALA A 159 -10.42 -9.85 -12.55
CA ALA A 159 -9.69 -10.42 -11.42
C ALA A 159 -10.62 -10.53 -10.20
N PRO A 160 -11.64 -11.41 -10.26
CA PRO A 160 -12.62 -11.55 -9.19
C PRO A 160 -11.94 -11.91 -7.86
N GLY A 161 -12.39 -11.26 -6.79
CA GLY A 161 -11.84 -11.42 -5.45
C GLY A 161 -10.66 -10.49 -5.12
N ALA A 162 -10.00 -9.89 -6.11
CA ALA A 162 -8.92 -8.95 -5.86
C ALA A 162 -9.46 -7.59 -5.37
N ALA A 163 -8.95 -7.09 -4.25
CA ALA A 163 -9.17 -5.72 -3.82
C ALA A 163 -8.30 -4.78 -4.67
N VAL A 164 -8.94 -3.92 -5.45
CA VAL A 164 -8.27 -3.02 -6.40
C VAL A 164 -8.60 -1.57 -6.09
N PHE A 165 -7.59 -0.69 -6.08
CA PHE A 165 -7.80 0.75 -5.97
C PHE A 165 -6.89 1.54 -6.93
N PRO A 166 -7.35 2.72 -7.41
CA PRO A 166 -6.59 3.52 -8.37
C PRO A 166 -5.52 4.36 -7.67
N ARG A 167 -4.39 4.58 -8.37
CA ARG A 167 -3.35 5.55 -8.03
C ARG A 167 -3.09 6.45 -9.24
N GLY A 168 -3.33 7.76 -9.09
CA GLY A 168 -2.99 8.79 -10.07
C GLY A 168 -1.61 9.38 -9.85
#